data_6ba42c4668480d62891e02d0e3bfbba2
#
_entry.id   6ba42c4668480d62891e02d0e3bfbba2
#
_cell.length_a   1.000
_cell.length_b   1.000
_cell.length_c   1.000
_cell.angle_alpha   90.00
_cell.angle_beta   90.00
_cell.angle_gamma   90.00
#
_symmetry.space_group_name_H-M   'P 1'
#
loop_
_entity.id
_entity.type
_entity.pdbx_description
1 polymer ?
#
loop_
_entity_poly.entity_id
_entity_poly.type
_entity_poly.pdbx_seq_one_letter_code
_entity_poly.pdbx_strand_id
1 'polypeptide(L)'
;MTTPFDTAVEAADVFDYVIVGAGTAGCLLANRLSADPSKRVLLIEAGKPDNYHWIHIPVGYLYCIGNPRTDWLYETEPTPGLNGRRLRYPRGKTLGGCSSINGMIYMRGQARDYDQWATLTGDADWGWSNALPDFLAHESHHSQDHASGEKNPWHRGGGEWRVERQRLRWDVLDAFALAAQQKGIPATPDFNRGDNAGVAYFEVNQRKGWRWNASKAFLNPVKRRPNLVIRTETQVEKLALEKTPQGLWRCAGAWVVDQRAGRRYAVAAKSSLILSAGSIGSVQLLECSGIGDPAVLHKAGVAPVVNLPGVGANLQDHLQIRAVFSVKGVKTLNTMANSLWGKAMIGLEYALKRSGPMS
;
A
#
# COMPACT_ATOMS: atom_id res chain seq x y z
N MET A 1 1.34 -36.70 16.92
CA MET A 1 -0.09 -36.67 16.51
C MET A 1 -0.23 -35.62 15.41
N THR A 2 -0.74 -36.03 14.23
CA THR A 2 -1.07 -35.10 13.13
C THR A 2 -2.27 -34.28 13.55
N THR A 3 -2.19 -32.95 13.37
CA THR A 3 -3.29 -32.05 13.66
C THR A 3 -4.31 -32.07 12.50
N PRO A 4 -5.57 -31.62 12.71
CA PRO A 4 -6.53 -31.44 11.62
C PRO A 4 -5.99 -30.53 10.50
N PHE A 5 -5.08 -29.62 10.83
CA PHE A 5 -4.42 -28.76 9.85
C PHE A 5 -3.44 -29.57 8.99
N ASP A 6 -2.59 -30.41 9.57
CA ASP A 6 -1.62 -31.20 8.84
C ASP A 6 -2.28 -32.16 7.82
N THR A 7 -3.44 -32.71 8.18
CA THR A 7 -4.22 -33.59 7.29
C THR A 7 -4.94 -32.85 6.16
N ALA A 8 -5.10 -31.52 6.30
CA ALA A 8 -5.76 -30.67 5.31
C ALA A 8 -4.78 -30.01 4.32
N VAL A 9 -3.46 -30.13 4.56
CA VAL A 9 -2.41 -29.56 3.70
C VAL A 9 -2.01 -30.58 2.64
N GLU A 10 -2.22 -30.23 1.37
CA GLU A 10 -1.68 -31.02 0.27
C GLU A 10 -0.18 -30.73 0.08
N ALA A 11 0.60 -31.69 -0.39
CA ALA A 11 2.04 -31.53 -0.61
C ALA A 11 2.37 -30.33 -1.54
N ALA A 12 1.48 -30.05 -2.49
CA ALA A 12 1.60 -28.90 -3.38
C ALA A 12 1.42 -27.54 -2.66
N ASP A 13 0.78 -27.53 -1.49
CA ASP A 13 0.46 -26.33 -0.71
C ASP A 13 1.41 -26.10 0.48
N VAL A 14 2.59 -26.70 0.42
CA VAL A 14 3.69 -26.47 1.38
C VAL A 14 4.71 -25.53 0.76
N PHE A 15 4.97 -24.40 1.43
CA PHE A 15 5.89 -23.34 0.97
C PHE A 15 6.92 -23.03 2.05
N ASP A 16 8.07 -22.46 1.67
CA ASP A 16 9.02 -21.94 2.66
C ASP A 16 8.48 -20.65 3.27
N TYR A 17 7.95 -19.76 2.41
CA TYR A 17 7.34 -18.50 2.82
C TYR A 17 5.92 -18.38 2.26
N VAL A 18 5.00 -17.99 3.13
CA VAL A 18 3.62 -17.62 2.76
C VAL A 18 3.41 -16.14 3.07
N ILE A 19 3.15 -15.32 2.05
CA ILE A 19 2.94 -13.89 2.17
C ILE A 19 1.45 -13.60 1.99
N VAL A 20 0.83 -13.01 2.99
CA VAL A 20 -0.61 -12.69 3.01
C VAL A 20 -0.82 -11.21 2.68
N GLY A 21 -1.43 -10.95 1.52
CA GLY A 21 -1.68 -9.62 0.97
C GLY A 21 -0.60 -9.19 -0.04
N ALA A 22 -1.02 -8.98 -1.28
CA ALA A 22 -0.18 -8.49 -2.37
C ALA A 22 -0.23 -6.96 -2.51
N GLY A 23 -0.22 -6.25 -1.38
CA GLY A 23 -0.02 -4.81 -1.31
C GLY A 23 1.43 -4.41 -1.58
N THR A 24 1.81 -3.19 -1.22
CA THR A 24 3.16 -2.66 -1.47
C THR A 24 4.23 -3.54 -0.83
N ALA A 25 4.09 -3.86 0.46
CA ALA A 25 5.03 -4.71 1.18
C ALA A 25 5.07 -6.13 0.62
N GLY A 26 3.90 -6.77 0.40
CA GLY A 26 3.83 -8.15 -0.09
C GLY A 26 4.42 -8.33 -1.49
N CYS A 27 4.21 -7.39 -2.40
CA CYS A 27 4.83 -7.41 -3.71
C CYS A 27 6.36 -7.32 -3.63
N LEU A 28 6.91 -6.44 -2.77
CA LEU A 28 8.35 -6.31 -2.54
C LEU A 28 8.93 -7.59 -1.92
N LEU A 29 8.29 -8.12 -0.88
CA LEU A 29 8.73 -9.33 -0.21
C LEU A 29 8.72 -10.55 -1.14
N ALA A 30 7.66 -10.69 -1.96
CA ALA A 30 7.60 -11.74 -2.96
C ALA A 30 8.77 -11.66 -3.96
N ASN A 31 9.14 -10.45 -4.38
CA ASN A 31 10.31 -10.22 -5.23
C ASN A 31 11.61 -10.66 -4.54
N ARG A 32 11.84 -10.21 -3.31
CA ARG A 32 13.12 -10.45 -2.59
C ARG A 32 13.25 -11.90 -2.16
N LEU A 33 12.21 -12.48 -1.56
CA LEU A 33 12.28 -13.86 -1.04
C LEU A 33 12.34 -14.92 -2.14
N SER A 34 11.72 -14.66 -3.31
CA SER A 34 11.81 -15.57 -4.45
C SER A 34 13.10 -15.42 -5.27
N ALA A 35 14.01 -14.53 -4.88
CA ALA A 35 15.31 -14.42 -5.53
C ALA A 35 16.19 -15.65 -5.30
N ASP A 36 16.03 -16.32 -4.16
CA ASP A 36 16.63 -17.63 -3.91
C ASP A 36 15.75 -18.73 -4.56
N PRO A 37 16.22 -19.41 -5.62
CA PRO A 37 15.44 -20.42 -6.32
C PRO A 37 15.17 -21.69 -5.48
N SER A 38 15.91 -21.90 -4.38
CA SER A 38 15.70 -23.01 -3.46
C SER A 38 14.48 -22.81 -2.56
N LYS A 39 13.96 -21.59 -2.45
CA LYS A 39 12.82 -21.22 -1.60
C LYS A 39 11.54 -21.17 -2.39
N ARG A 40 10.53 -21.93 -2.00
CA ARG A 40 9.18 -21.81 -2.55
C ARG A 40 8.42 -20.70 -1.83
N VAL A 41 7.93 -19.73 -2.58
CA VAL A 41 7.22 -18.55 -2.06
C VAL A 41 5.79 -18.54 -2.58
N LEU A 42 4.83 -18.41 -1.67
CA LEU A 42 3.43 -18.18 -1.99
C LEU A 42 3.04 -16.74 -1.65
N LEU A 43 2.49 -16.01 -2.61
CA LEU A 43 1.85 -14.72 -2.42
C LEU A 43 0.34 -14.87 -2.58
N ILE A 44 -0.43 -14.52 -1.56
CA ILE A 44 -1.90 -14.61 -1.55
C ILE A 44 -2.51 -13.21 -1.59
N GLU A 45 -3.48 -13.00 -2.48
CA GLU A 45 -4.24 -11.76 -2.60
C GLU A 45 -5.74 -12.06 -2.66
N ALA A 46 -6.51 -11.42 -1.79
CA ALA A 46 -7.95 -11.56 -1.74
C ALA A 46 -8.65 -10.96 -2.98
N GLY A 47 -8.06 -9.91 -3.53
CA GLY A 47 -8.59 -9.24 -4.71
C GLY A 47 -8.18 -9.87 -6.02
N LYS A 48 -8.65 -9.25 -7.11
CA LYS A 48 -8.39 -9.65 -8.49
C LYS A 48 -6.98 -9.21 -8.96
N PRO A 49 -6.49 -9.75 -10.09
CA PRO A 49 -5.36 -9.15 -10.80
C PRO A 49 -5.61 -7.67 -11.12
N ASP A 50 -4.52 -6.89 -11.18
CA ASP A 50 -4.56 -5.44 -11.47
C ASP A 50 -4.75 -5.12 -12.96
N ASN A 51 -5.60 -5.90 -13.65
CA ASN A 51 -5.88 -5.77 -15.08
C ASN A 51 -7.05 -4.81 -15.41
N TYR A 52 -7.60 -4.11 -14.41
CA TYR A 52 -8.62 -3.08 -14.63
C TYR A 52 -7.96 -1.80 -15.15
N HIS A 53 -8.34 -1.35 -16.34
CA HIS A 53 -7.66 -0.25 -17.04
C HIS A 53 -7.54 1.04 -16.20
N TRP A 54 -8.56 1.36 -15.37
CA TRP A 54 -8.54 2.53 -14.52
C TRP A 54 -7.47 2.51 -13.42
N ILE A 55 -6.99 1.33 -13.03
CA ILE A 55 -5.84 1.22 -12.12
C ILE A 55 -4.61 1.90 -12.73
N HIS A 56 -4.45 1.81 -14.05
CA HIS A 56 -3.22 2.23 -14.72
C HIS A 56 -3.21 3.70 -15.12
N ILE A 57 -4.39 4.30 -15.31
CA ILE A 57 -4.56 5.71 -15.64
C ILE A 57 -4.53 6.51 -14.33
N PRO A 58 -3.69 7.57 -14.20
CA PRO A 58 -3.54 8.27 -12.92
C PRO A 58 -4.86 8.75 -12.31
N VAL A 59 -5.69 9.47 -13.05
CA VAL A 59 -7.02 9.93 -12.58
C VAL A 59 -7.99 8.78 -12.30
N GLY A 60 -7.69 7.59 -12.77
CA GLY A 60 -8.53 6.40 -12.64
C GLY A 60 -8.78 5.94 -11.20
N TYR A 61 -8.01 6.45 -10.21
CA TYR A 61 -8.30 6.17 -8.81
C TYR A 61 -9.73 6.59 -8.42
N LEU A 62 -10.30 7.60 -9.08
CA LEU A 62 -11.69 8.03 -8.88
C LEU A 62 -12.72 6.95 -9.25
N TYR A 63 -12.36 6.02 -10.13
CA TYR A 63 -13.18 4.89 -10.56
C TYR A 63 -12.81 3.58 -9.84
N CYS A 64 -11.71 3.58 -9.10
CA CYS A 64 -11.25 2.44 -8.32
C CYS A 64 -11.74 2.51 -6.86
N ILE A 65 -11.75 3.71 -6.27
CA ILE A 65 -12.29 3.97 -4.92
C ILE A 65 -13.81 3.86 -4.95
N GLY A 66 -14.37 3.08 -4.02
CA GLY A 66 -15.80 2.77 -3.96
C GLY A 66 -16.25 1.72 -4.99
N ASN A 67 -15.33 1.11 -5.72
CA ASN A 67 -15.64 0.04 -6.67
C ASN A 67 -15.34 -1.33 -6.03
N PRO A 68 -16.33 -2.23 -5.87
CA PRO A 68 -16.14 -3.54 -5.23
C PRO A 68 -15.13 -4.45 -5.96
N ARG A 69 -14.77 -4.14 -7.22
CA ARG A 69 -13.73 -4.84 -7.96
C ARG A 69 -12.32 -4.57 -7.41
N THR A 70 -12.09 -3.37 -6.81
CA THR A 70 -10.75 -2.87 -6.47
C THR A 70 -10.66 -2.33 -5.06
N ASP A 71 -11.77 -2.21 -4.35
CA ASP A 71 -11.87 -1.61 -3.01
C ASP A 71 -12.59 -2.58 -2.05
N TRP A 72 -12.13 -2.65 -0.80
CA TRP A 72 -12.76 -3.41 0.27
C TRP A 72 -14.08 -2.78 0.74
N LEU A 73 -14.32 -1.52 0.41
CA LEU A 73 -15.52 -0.75 0.80
C LEU A 73 -15.69 -0.60 2.32
N TYR A 74 -14.61 -0.52 3.07
CA TYR A 74 -14.69 -0.31 4.51
C TYR A 74 -15.33 1.06 4.84
N GLU A 75 -16.04 1.08 5.97
CA GLU A 75 -16.53 2.30 6.60
C GLU A 75 -16.15 2.31 8.07
N THR A 76 -15.92 3.50 8.62
CA THR A 76 -15.66 3.65 10.06
C THR A 76 -16.96 3.49 10.84
N GLU A 77 -16.86 3.11 12.11
CA GLU A 77 -17.97 3.28 13.04
C GLU A 77 -18.28 4.76 13.27
N PRO A 78 -19.52 5.10 13.69
CA PRO A 78 -19.87 6.47 14.02
C PRO A 78 -18.94 7.04 15.08
N THR A 79 -18.30 8.17 14.79
CA THR A 79 -17.34 8.81 15.70
C THR A 79 -17.94 10.09 16.28
N PRO A 80 -18.06 10.24 17.61
CA PRO A 80 -18.61 11.44 18.25
C PRO A 80 -17.92 12.73 17.81
N GLY A 81 -16.59 12.75 17.72
CA GLY A 81 -15.80 13.89 17.25
C GLY A 81 -16.05 14.29 15.79
N LEU A 82 -16.76 13.48 15.03
CA LEU A 82 -17.17 13.72 13.64
C LEU A 82 -18.69 13.88 13.50
N ASN A 83 -19.38 14.31 14.54
CA ASN A 83 -20.84 14.44 14.59
C ASN A 83 -21.57 13.11 14.27
N GLY A 84 -21.06 12.00 14.75
CA GLY A 84 -21.64 10.67 14.52
C GLY A 84 -21.57 10.16 13.07
N ARG A 85 -20.77 10.80 12.21
CA ARG A 85 -20.62 10.38 10.81
C ARG A 85 -19.83 9.08 10.71
N ARG A 86 -20.23 8.24 9.75
CA ARG A 86 -19.42 7.16 9.19
C ARG A 86 -18.63 7.69 8.00
N LEU A 87 -17.36 7.37 7.93
CA LEU A 87 -16.51 7.76 6.82
C LEU A 87 -16.14 6.53 6.00
N ARG A 88 -16.19 6.67 4.68
CA ARG A 88 -15.61 5.65 3.79
C ARG A 88 -14.13 5.57 4.05
N TYR A 89 -13.63 4.34 4.15
CA TYR A 89 -12.22 4.06 4.42
C TYR A 89 -11.62 3.16 3.33
N PRO A 90 -11.35 3.71 2.12
CA PRO A 90 -10.95 2.91 0.97
C PRO A 90 -9.66 2.15 1.22
N ARG A 91 -9.65 0.86 0.86
CA ARG A 91 -8.46 0.01 0.87
C ARG A 91 -8.45 -0.86 -0.36
N GLY A 92 -7.29 -0.93 -1.04
CA GLY A 92 -7.16 -1.69 -2.28
C GLY A 92 -7.38 -3.19 -2.07
N LYS A 93 -8.27 -3.78 -2.89
CA LYS A 93 -8.55 -5.22 -3.00
C LYS A 93 -8.16 -5.70 -4.38
N THR A 94 -6.88 -5.73 -4.66
CA THR A 94 -6.29 -6.10 -5.96
C THR A 94 -4.77 -6.24 -5.83
N LEU A 95 -4.09 -6.86 -6.79
CA LEU A 95 -2.63 -6.85 -6.86
C LEU A 95 -2.10 -5.40 -6.80
N GLY A 96 -1.08 -5.18 -5.97
CA GLY A 96 -0.54 -3.88 -5.65
C GLY A 96 -1.27 -3.17 -4.48
N GLY A 97 -2.40 -3.71 -4.00
CA GLY A 97 -3.15 -3.15 -2.86
C GLY A 97 -3.48 -1.68 -3.02
N CYS A 98 -3.27 -0.88 -1.97
CA CYS A 98 -3.54 0.56 -2.01
C CYS A 98 -2.71 1.33 -3.03
N SER A 99 -1.52 0.87 -3.42
CA SER A 99 -0.74 1.51 -4.48
C SER A 99 -1.43 1.48 -5.85
N SER A 100 -2.42 0.58 -6.02
CA SER A 100 -3.24 0.48 -7.24
C SER A 100 -4.41 1.45 -7.27
N ILE A 101 -4.83 2.01 -6.13
CA ILE A 101 -6.02 2.88 -6.02
C ILE A 101 -5.78 4.23 -5.33
N ASN A 102 -4.58 4.51 -4.81
CA ASN A 102 -4.24 5.79 -4.15
C ASN A 102 -3.99 6.92 -5.15
N GLY A 103 -3.79 8.14 -4.64
CA GLY A 103 -3.43 9.33 -5.43
C GLY A 103 -1.96 9.38 -5.89
N MET A 104 -1.18 8.31 -5.71
CA MET A 104 0.22 8.17 -6.16
C MET A 104 1.22 9.14 -5.54
N ILE A 105 0.85 9.94 -4.58
CA ILE A 105 1.79 10.86 -3.92
C ILE A 105 2.95 10.06 -3.32
N TYR A 106 4.18 10.44 -3.69
CA TYR A 106 5.39 9.92 -3.09
C TYR A 106 5.87 10.87 -2.01
N MET A 107 5.76 10.45 -0.77
CA MET A 107 6.22 11.20 0.39
C MET A 107 6.70 10.23 1.46
N ARG A 108 7.94 10.40 1.91
CA ARG A 108 8.49 9.71 3.07
C ARG A 108 8.03 10.39 4.34
N GLY A 109 8.06 9.68 5.47
CA GLY A 109 7.94 10.29 6.78
C GLY A 109 9.11 11.24 7.07
N GLN A 110 8.98 12.05 8.12
CA GLN A 110 10.07 12.87 8.60
C GLN A 110 11.09 12.00 9.33
N ALA A 111 12.35 12.44 9.41
CA ALA A 111 13.39 11.72 10.14
C ALA A 111 12.96 11.41 11.58
N ARG A 112 12.36 12.37 12.25
CA ARG A 112 11.86 12.23 13.63
C ARG A 112 10.77 11.17 13.80
N ASP A 113 9.99 10.85 12.75
CA ASP A 113 8.95 9.83 12.84
C ASP A 113 9.59 8.44 13.01
N TYR A 114 10.66 8.17 12.26
CA TYR A 114 11.44 6.93 12.36
C TYR A 114 12.24 6.87 13.66
N ASP A 115 12.88 7.96 14.06
CA ASP A 115 13.64 8.06 15.32
C ASP A 115 12.71 7.84 16.53
N GLN A 116 11.46 8.31 16.44
CA GLN A 116 10.44 8.01 17.45
C GLN A 116 10.08 6.52 17.46
N TRP A 117 9.98 5.85 16.29
CA TRP A 117 9.76 4.41 16.26
C TRP A 117 10.92 3.65 16.90
N ALA A 118 12.17 4.02 16.61
CA ALA A 118 13.33 3.43 17.27
C ALA A 118 13.25 3.58 18.81
N THR A 119 12.85 4.75 19.28
CA THR A 119 12.67 5.01 20.71
C THR A 119 11.56 4.16 21.32
N LEU A 120 10.39 4.09 20.67
CA LEU A 120 9.22 3.37 21.19
C LEU A 120 9.41 1.85 21.19
N THR A 121 10.13 1.32 20.21
CA THR A 121 10.39 -0.12 20.09
C THR A 121 11.63 -0.57 20.86
N GLY A 122 12.52 0.36 21.20
CA GLY A 122 13.86 0.05 21.72
C GLY A 122 14.79 -0.56 20.69
N ASP A 123 14.45 -0.44 19.39
CA ASP A 123 15.18 -1.04 18.28
C ASP A 123 15.66 0.08 17.33
N ALA A 124 16.98 0.30 17.30
CA ALA A 124 17.62 1.35 16.53
C ALA A 124 17.46 1.15 15.00
N ASP A 125 17.16 -0.06 14.53
CA ASP A 125 16.99 -0.35 13.11
C ASP A 125 15.80 0.38 12.49
N TRP A 126 14.84 0.83 13.31
CA TRP A 126 13.73 1.67 12.89
C TRP A 126 14.09 3.15 12.70
N GLY A 127 15.27 3.60 13.15
CA GLY A 127 15.70 5.00 13.04
C GLY A 127 15.94 5.46 11.61
N TRP A 128 15.89 6.77 11.38
CA TRP A 128 16.05 7.37 10.06
C TRP A 128 17.33 6.96 9.33
N SER A 129 18.45 6.86 10.08
CA SER A 129 19.75 6.46 9.51
C SER A 129 19.72 5.08 8.84
N ASN A 130 18.84 4.18 9.29
CA ASN A 130 18.63 2.85 8.73
C ASN A 130 17.49 2.82 7.72
N ALA A 131 16.42 3.59 7.95
CA ALA A 131 15.27 3.66 7.06
C ALA A 131 15.60 4.32 5.70
N LEU A 132 16.45 5.36 5.69
CA LEU A 132 16.82 6.04 4.45
C LEU A 132 17.55 5.13 3.44
N PRO A 133 18.53 4.31 3.81
CA PRO A 133 19.15 3.33 2.91
C PRO A 133 18.14 2.39 2.25
N ASP A 134 17.12 1.95 2.99
CA ASP A 134 16.07 1.07 2.47
C ASP A 134 15.20 1.78 1.41
N PHE A 135 14.83 3.04 1.63
CA PHE A 135 14.18 3.84 0.59
C PHE A 135 15.03 3.97 -0.65
N LEU A 136 16.31 4.27 -0.49
CA LEU A 136 17.24 4.43 -1.60
C LEU A 136 17.49 3.12 -2.37
N ALA A 137 17.40 1.96 -1.69
CA ALA A 137 17.69 0.67 -2.29
C ALA A 137 16.72 0.26 -3.39
N HIS A 138 15.46 0.71 -3.31
CA HIS A 138 14.43 0.36 -4.30
C HIS A 138 13.95 1.54 -5.15
N GLU A 139 14.41 2.76 -4.88
CA GLU A 139 13.97 3.97 -5.57
C GLU A 139 14.56 4.10 -6.97
N SER A 140 13.76 4.62 -7.91
CA SER A 140 14.17 5.11 -9.21
C SER A 140 13.65 6.53 -9.41
N HIS A 141 14.39 7.50 -8.88
CA HIS A 141 13.97 8.90 -8.86
C HIS A 141 14.35 9.62 -10.15
N HIS A 142 13.46 10.47 -10.67
CA HIS A 142 13.66 11.20 -11.93
C HIS A 142 14.89 12.12 -11.92
N SER A 143 15.31 12.64 -10.76
CA SER A 143 16.49 13.51 -10.65
C SER A 143 17.79 12.77 -10.97
N GLN A 144 17.76 11.44 -11.00
CA GLN A 144 18.89 10.57 -11.30
C GLN A 144 18.86 10.02 -12.74
N ASP A 145 17.89 10.44 -13.58
CA ASP A 145 17.79 10.00 -14.97
C ASP A 145 18.92 10.54 -15.86
N HIS A 146 19.52 11.66 -15.46
CA HIS A 146 20.63 12.28 -16.16
C HIS A 146 21.84 12.32 -15.23
N ALA A 147 22.90 11.64 -15.61
CA ALA A 147 24.14 11.58 -14.85
C ALA A 147 24.83 12.96 -14.86
N SER A 148 24.37 13.87 -14.00
CA SER A 148 25.04 15.16 -13.76
C SER A 148 26.27 15.04 -12.85
N GLY A 149 26.60 13.84 -12.40
CA GLY A 149 27.74 13.59 -11.51
C GLY A 149 27.52 14.02 -10.05
N GLU A 150 26.53 14.82 -9.73
CA GLU A 150 26.22 15.19 -8.36
C GLU A 150 25.51 14.03 -7.62
N LYS A 151 26.17 13.54 -6.58
CA LYS A 151 25.57 12.55 -5.68
C LYS A 151 24.47 13.21 -4.86
N ASN A 152 23.22 12.91 -5.16
CA ASN A 152 22.11 13.29 -4.30
C ASN A 152 22.04 12.31 -3.10
N PRO A 153 22.24 12.78 -1.85
CA PRO A 153 22.21 11.89 -0.70
C PRO A 153 20.79 11.38 -0.38
N TRP A 154 19.77 12.04 -0.92
CA TRP A 154 18.36 11.79 -0.60
C TRP A 154 17.66 10.92 -1.64
N HIS A 155 18.23 10.77 -2.84
CA HIS A 155 17.60 10.06 -3.95
C HIS A 155 18.57 9.18 -4.72
N ARG A 156 18.05 8.05 -5.22
CA ARG A 156 18.77 7.15 -6.13
C ARG A 156 17.98 6.86 -7.39
N GLY A 157 18.70 6.47 -8.44
CA GLY A 157 18.16 5.88 -9.66
C GLY A 157 18.36 4.37 -9.68
N GLY A 158 17.74 3.72 -10.66
CA GLY A 158 18.01 2.30 -10.97
C GLY A 158 17.19 1.28 -10.17
N GLY A 159 16.43 1.69 -9.17
CA GLY A 159 15.51 0.81 -8.45
C GLY A 159 14.22 0.54 -9.21
N GLU A 160 13.36 -0.27 -8.61
CA GLU A 160 12.10 -0.67 -9.23
C GLU A 160 10.97 0.34 -8.99
N TRP A 161 11.04 1.11 -7.88
CA TRP A 161 10.00 2.04 -7.44
C TRP A 161 10.17 3.41 -8.08
N ARG A 162 9.52 3.61 -9.22
CA ARG A 162 9.66 4.84 -10.00
C ARG A 162 8.97 6.02 -9.34
N VAL A 163 9.68 7.17 -9.29
CA VAL A 163 9.20 8.49 -8.83
C VAL A 163 9.42 9.50 -9.94
N GLU A 164 8.38 10.24 -10.29
CA GLU A 164 8.40 11.30 -11.31
C GLU A 164 7.77 12.58 -10.79
N ARG A 165 8.10 13.70 -11.42
CA ARG A 165 7.35 14.95 -11.24
C ARG A 165 5.96 14.79 -11.83
N GLN A 166 4.99 15.48 -11.22
CA GLN A 166 3.66 15.59 -11.81
C GLN A 166 3.72 16.19 -13.21
N ARG A 167 2.86 15.69 -14.09
CA ARG A 167 2.71 16.19 -15.46
C ARG A 167 1.63 17.24 -15.61
N LEU A 168 0.96 17.59 -14.53
CA LEU A 168 -0.12 18.57 -14.46
C LEU A 168 0.33 19.76 -13.61
N ARG A 169 0.14 20.98 -14.15
CA ARG A 169 0.28 22.24 -13.43
C ARG A 169 -0.95 23.10 -13.63
N TRP A 170 -1.27 23.88 -12.63
CA TRP A 170 -2.38 24.83 -12.66
C TRP A 170 -1.92 26.18 -12.13
N ASP A 171 -2.21 27.24 -12.85
CA ASP A 171 -1.90 28.62 -12.44
C ASP A 171 -2.45 28.93 -11.04
N VAL A 172 -3.64 28.39 -10.73
CA VAL A 172 -4.24 28.55 -9.38
C VAL A 172 -3.43 27.86 -8.28
N LEU A 173 -2.76 26.76 -8.55
CA LEU A 173 -1.89 26.09 -7.58
C LEU A 173 -0.55 26.82 -7.43
N ASP A 174 -0.02 27.37 -8.51
CA ASP A 174 1.18 28.20 -8.47
C ASP A 174 0.89 29.47 -7.65
N ALA A 175 -0.26 30.12 -7.86
CA ALA A 175 -0.70 31.25 -7.06
C ALA A 175 -0.92 30.91 -5.57
N PHE A 176 -1.47 29.72 -5.29
CA PHE A 176 -1.63 29.22 -3.92
C PHE A 176 -0.26 29.03 -3.23
N ALA A 177 0.69 28.42 -3.94
CA ALA A 177 2.04 28.22 -3.42
C ALA A 177 2.75 29.55 -3.12
N LEU A 178 2.57 30.56 -4.00
CA LEU A 178 3.07 31.90 -3.75
C LEU A 178 2.41 32.56 -2.54
N ALA A 179 1.08 32.45 -2.42
CA ALA A 179 0.35 33.00 -1.27
C ALA A 179 0.77 32.35 0.05
N ALA A 180 1.06 31.05 0.06
CA ALA A 180 1.60 30.34 1.23
C ALA A 180 2.96 30.91 1.64
N GLN A 181 3.85 31.17 0.65
CA GLN A 181 5.16 31.78 0.92
C GLN A 181 5.02 33.21 1.47
N GLN A 182 4.08 34.00 0.97
CA GLN A 182 3.78 35.35 1.52
C GLN A 182 3.28 35.30 2.97
N LYS A 183 2.75 34.16 3.41
CA LYS A 183 2.31 33.90 4.79
C LYS A 183 3.38 33.23 5.65
N GLY A 184 4.62 33.13 5.17
CA GLY A 184 5.75 32.60 5.90
C GLY A 184 5.93 31.08 5.82
N ILE A 185 5.14 30.37 4.97
CA ILE A 185 5.37 28.94 4.71
C ILE A 185 6.48 28.83 3.65
N PRO A 186 7.63 28.22 3.95
CA PRO A 186 8.74 28.17 2.99
C PRO A 186 8.41 27.32 1.77
N ALA A 187 8.92 27.68 0.60
CA ALA A 187 8.99 26.77 -0.51
C ALA A 187 9.98 25.66 -0.20
N THR A 188 9.59 24.42 -0.46
CA THR A 188 10.53 23.29 -0.39
C THR A 188 10.80 22.73 -1.79
N PRO A 189 12.05 22.46 -2.14
CA PRO A 189 12.36 21.82 -3.41
C PRO A 189 12.03 20.33 -3.42
N ASP A 190 11.87 19.73 -2.24
CA ASP A 190 11.74 18.29 -2.08
C ASP A 190 11.27 17.94 -0.66
N PHE A 191 10.16 17.21 -0.55
CA PHE A 191 9.59 16.76 0.73
C PHE A 191 10.28 15.52 1.32
N ASN A 192 11.19 14.87 0.58
CA ASN A 192 11.72 13.54 0.91
C ASN A 192 13.12 13.57 1.55
N ARG A 193 13.50 14.70 2.14
CA ARG A 193 14.84 14.95 2.68
C ARG A 193 14.94 14.79 4.21
N GLY A 194 13.98 14.09 4.81
CA GLY A 194 13.89 13.93 6.26
C GLY A 194 13.13 15.04 6.98
N ASP A 195 12.80 16.13 6.28
CA ASP A 195 11.88 17.18 6.71
C ASP A 195 10.95 17.52 5.53
N ASN A 196 9.64 17.51 5.79
CA ASN A 196 8.61 17.77 4.80
C ASN A 196 7.83 19.07 5.08
N ALA A 197 8.38 19.98 5.86
CA ALA A 197 7.79 21.29 6.08
C ALA A 197 7.93 22.17 4.85
N GLY A 198 6.82 22.80 4.42
CA GLY A 198 6.84 23.72 3.31
C GLY A 198 5.69 23.56 2.31
N VAL A 199 5.80 24.25 1.18
CA VAL A 199 4.86 24.18 0.05
C VAL A 199 5.60 23.84 -1.24
N ALA A 200 5.08 22.83 -1.95
CA ALA A 200 5.56 22.39 -3.27
C ALA A 200 4.52 21.53 -3.99
N TYR A 201 4.77 21.21 -5.26
CA TYR A 201 4.07 20.12 -5.92
C TYR A 201 4.63 18.77 -5.44
N PHE A 202 3.73 17.83 -5.17
CA PHE A 202 4.14 16.47 -4.82
C PHE A 202 4.78 15.75 -6.00
N GLU A 203 5.76 14.93 -5.71
CA GLU A 203 6.21 13.90 -6.62
C GLU A 203 5.29 12.69 -6.57
N VAL A 204 5.29 11.89 -7.63
CA VAL A 204 4.29 10.83 -7.82
C VAL A 204 4.90 9.51 -8.28
N ASN A 205 4.31 8.40 -7.86
CA ASN A 205 4.64 7.07 -8.37
C ASN A 205 4.01 6.85 -9.75
N GLN A 206 4.65 7.43 -10.74
CA GLN A 206 4.30 7.32 -12.15
C GLN A 206 5.53 6.96 -12.99
N ARG A 207 5.28 6.38 -14.16
CA ARG A 207 6.28 6.20 -15.21
C ARG A 207 5.69 6.58 -16.54
N LYS A 208 6.20 7.67 -17.13
CA LYS A 208 5.73 8.20 -18.42
C LYS A 208 4.21 8.43 -18.47
N GLY A 209 3.65 8.99 -17.38
CA GLY A 209 2.22 9.29 -17.27
C GLY A 209 1.30 8.10 -16.99
N TRP A 210 1.85 6.94 -16.64
CA TRP A 210 1.10 5.79 -16.15
C TRP A 210 1.37 5.60 -14.66
N ARG A 211 0.34 5.21 -13.90
CA ARG A 211 0.53 4.74 -12.53
C ARG A 211 1.60 3.65 -12.48
N TRP A 212 2.49 3.77 -11.53
CA TRP A 212 3.53 2.79 -11.23
C TRP A 212 3.26 2.17 -9.85
N ASN A 213 2.34 1.20 -9.81
CA ASN A 213 1.96 0.50 -8.58
C ASN A 213 3.00 -0.57 -8.20
N ALA A 214 2.86 -1.12 -6.98
CA ALA A 214 3.78 -2.14 -6.46
C ALA A 214 3.79 -3.44 -7.29
N SER A 215 2.65 -3.81 -7.90
CA SER A 215 2.59 -4.94 -8.82
C SER A 215 3.51 -4.73 -10.03
N LYS A 216 3.48 -3.54 -10.64
CA LYS A 216 4.37 -3.21 -11.77
C LYS A 216 5.84 -3.12 -11.36
N ALA A 217 6.10 -2.51 -10.19
CA ALA A 217 7.46 -2.28 -9.72
C ALA A 217 8.14 -3.59 -9.32
N PHE A 218 7.52 -4.35 -8.45
CA PHE A 218 8.18 -5.47 -7.78
C PHE A 218 7.73 -6.84 -8.27
N LEU A 219 6.44 -7.02 -8.60
CA LEU A 219 5.90 -8.34 -8.89
C LEU A 219 6.03 -8.73 -10.37
N ASN A 220 5.68 -7.82 -11.29
CA ASN A 220 5.74 -8.11 -12.73
C ASN A 220 7.11 -8.57 -13.24
N PRO A 221 8.26 -8.02 -12.76
CA PRO A 221 9.58 -8.50 -13.19
C PRO A 221 9.85 -9.96 -12.83
N VAL A 222 9.22 -10.47 -11.76
CA VAL A 222 9.55 -11.77 -11.16
C VAL A 222 8.42 -12.79 -11.18
N LYS A 223 7.23 -12.43 -11.63
CA LYS A 223 6.04 -13.29 -11.60
C LYS A 223 6.15 -14.60 -12.38
N ARG A 224 7.20 -14.74 -13.20
CA ARG A 224 7.48 -15.96 -13.98
C ARG A 224 8.53 -16.86 -13.32
N ARG A 225 9.03 -16.51 -12.14
CA ARG A 225 9.95 -17.37 -11.40
C ARG A 225 9.25 -18.69 -11.04
N PRO A 226 9.84 -19.85 -11.30
CA PRO A 226 9.19 -21.14 -11.06
C PRO A 226 8.92 -21.44 -9.57
N ASN A 227 9.66 -20.79 -8.69
CA ASN A 227 9.54 -20.92 -7.23
C ASN A 227 8.59 -19.88 -6.60
N LEU A 228 7.97 -18.98 -7.39
CA LEU A 228 6.99 -18.00 -6.92
C LEU A 228 5.59 -18.37 -7.41
N VAL A 229 4.70 -18.65 -6.48
CA VAL A 229 3.26 -18.89 -6.76
C VAL A 229 2.46 -17.67 -6.31
N ILE A 230 1.60 -17.17 -7.20
CA ILE A 230 0.72 -16.02 -6.91
C ILE A 230 -0.71 -16.51 -7.02
N ARG A 231 -1.48 -16.39 -5.91
CA ARG A 231 -2.90 -16.72 -5.87
C ARG A 231 -3.72 -15.46 -5.63
N THR A 232 -4.46 -15.03 -6.64
CA THR A 232 -5.44 -13.95 -6.53
C THR A 232 -6.84 -14.52 -6.29
N GLU A 233 -7.78 -13.66 -5.84
CA GLU A 233 -9.13 -14.08 -5.47
C GLU A 233 -9.11 -15.20 -4.41
N THR A 234 -8.07 -15.19 -3.58
CA THR A 234 -7.83 -16.16 -2.52
C THR A 234 -7.72 -15.41 -1.20
N GLN A 235 -8.66 -15.63 -0.30
CA GLN A 235 -8.71 -14.95 0.97
C GLN A 235 -8.16 -15.85 2.07
N VAL A 236 -7.28 -15.31 2.92
CA VAL A 236 -6.89 -15.96 4.16
C VAL A 236 -7.97 -15.68 5.20
N GLU A 237 -8.54 -16.73 5.78
CA GLU A 237 -9.61 -16.62 6.79
C GLU A 237 -9.05 -16.67 8.20
N LYS A 238 -8.06 -17.51 8.44
CA LYS A 238 -7.54 -17.77 9.78
C LYS A 238 -6.11 -18.32 9.72
N LEU A 239 -5.28 -17.95 10.68
CA LEU A 239 -3.97 -18.53 10.88
C LEU A 239 -4.11 -19.90 11.53
N ALA A 240 -3.24 -20.83 11.15
CA ALA A 240 -3.09 -22.14 11.81
C ALA A 240 -2.05 -22.01 12.91
N LEU A 241 -2.53 -21.94 14.15
CA LEU A 241 -1.70 -21.82 15.33
C LEU A 241 -1.59 -23.18 16.01
N GLU A 242 -0.38 -23.56 16.38
CA GLU A 242 -0.10 -24.79 17.11
C GLU A 242 0.86 -24.54 18.26
N LYS A 243 0.83 -25.40 19.28
CA LYS A 243 1.80 -25.34 20.37
C LYS A 243 3.03 -26.17 20.02
N THR A 244 4.20 -25.59 20.22
CA THR A 244 5.46 -26.33 20.17
C THR A 244 5.57 -27.28 21.38
N PRO A 245 6.48 -28.27 21.35
CA PRO A 245 6.74 -29.11 22.52
C PRO A 245 7.11 -28.33 23.80
N GLN A 246 7.64 -27.09 23.62
CA GLN A 246 7.99 -26.18 24.72
C GLN A 246 6.79 -25.36 25.21
N GLY A 247 5.59 -25.56 24.62
CA GLY A 247 4.38 -24.82 24.98
C GLY A 247 4.24 -23.45 24.34
N LEU A 248 5.16 -23.02 23.47
CA LEU A 248 5.10 -21.76 22.75
C LEU A 248 4.14 -21.86 21.56
N TRP A 249 3.48 -20.77 21.21
CA TRP A 249 2.66 -20.70 20.01
C TRP A 249 3.51 -20.49 18.77
N ARG A 250 3.23 -21.24 17.73
CA ARG A 250 3.83 -21.14 16.39
C ARG A 250 2.71 -21.05 15.34
N CYS A 251 2.91 -20.24 14.32
CA CYS A 251 2.06 -20.24 13.14
C CYS A 251 2.60 -21.29 12.15
N ALA A 252 1.82 -22.34 11.90
CA ALA A 252 2.18 -23.41 10.96
C ALA A 252 1.77 -23.06 9.51
N GLY A 253 0.83 -22.12 9.34
CA GLY A 253 0.30 -21.75 8.04
C GLY A 253 -1.04 -21.03 8.15
N ALA A 254 -1.92 -21.23 7.18
CA ALA A 254 -3.21 -20.56 7.13
C ALA A 254 -4.30 -21.39 6.46
N TRP A 255 -5.54 -21.14 6.88
CA TRP A 255 -6.75 -21.56 6.18
C TRP A 255 -7.13 -20.49 5.16
N VAL A 256 -7.38 -20.92 3.94
CA VAL A 256 -7.64 -20.03 2.81
C VAL A 256 -8.89 -20.47 2.04
N VAL A 257 -9.53 -19.49 1.39
CA VAL A 257 -10.67 -19.72 0.51
C VAL A 257 -10.34 -19.23 -0.89
N ASP A 258 -10.40 -20.12 -1.87
CA ASP A 258 -10.50 -19.74 -3.26
C ASP A 258 -11.90 -19.21 -3.52
N GLN A 259 -12.03 -17.90 -3.72
CA GLN A 259 -13.33 -17.22 -3.90
C GLN A 259 -13.99 -17.56 -5.24
N ARG A 260 -13.24 -18.04 -6.24
CA ARG A 260 -13.81 -18.47 -7.52
C ARG A 260 -14.44 -19.84 -7.42
N ALA A 261 -13.71 -20.78 -6.80
CA ALA A 261 -14.14 -22.15 -6.66
C ALA A 261 -15.00 -22.40 -5.42
N GLY A 262 -15.07 -21.45 -4.49
CA GLY A 262 -15.72 -21.63 -3.17
C GLY A 262 -15.04 -22.70 -2.31
N ARG A 263 -13.79 -23.08 -2.63
CA ARG A 263 -13.07 -24.17 -1.97
C ARG A 263 -12.22 -23.64 -0.83
N ARG A 264 -12.39 -24.23 0.35
CA ARG A 264 -11.48 -24.07 1.50
C ARG A 264 -10.36 -25.10 1.43
N TYR A 265 -9.14 -24.68 1.78
CA TYR A 265 -7.98 -25.55 1.90
C TYR A 265 -6.94 -24.91 2.84
N ALA A 266 -5.92 -25.67 3.20
CA ALA A 266 -4.84 -25.20 4.05
C ALA A 266 -3.56 -24.99 3.25
N VAL A 267 -2.75 -24.00 3.66
CA VAL A 267 -1.40 -23.76 3.14
C VAL A 267 -0.43 -23.75 4.32
N ALA A 268 0.68 -24.46 4.19
CA ALA A 268 1.70 -24.54 5.24
C ALA A 268 2.91 -23.66 4.93
N ALA A 269 3.47 -23.06 5.96
CA ALA A 269 4.69 -22.27 5.92
C ALA A 269 5.80 -22.96 6.72
N LYS A 270 6.86 -23.41 6.05
CA LYS A 270 8.01 -24.07 6.71
C LYS A 270 8.86 -23.09 7.52
N SER A 271 9.14 -21.92 6.94
CA SER A 271 9.99 -20.91 7.55
C SER A 271 9.16 -19.81 8.20
N SER A 272 8.30 -19.11 7.43
CA SER A 272 7.50 -18.01 7.97
C SER A 272 6.22 -17.77 7.17
N LEU A 273 5.15 -17.40 7.89
CA LEU A 273 3.99 -16.74 7.34
C LEU A 273 4.10 -15.25 7.66
N ILE A 274 4.01 -14.41 6.63
CA ILE A 274 4.24 -12.97 6.71
C ILE A 274 2.92 -12.24 6.45
N LEU A 275 2.46 -11.45 7.42
CA LEU A 275 1.27 -10.62 7.28
C LEU A 275 1.62 -9.29 6.61
N SER A 276 1.09 -9.08 5.42
CA SER A 276 1.20 -7.83 4.65
C SER A 276 -0.16 -7.38 4.09
N ALA A 277 -1.24 -7.73 4.81
CA ALA A 277 -2.63 -7.41 4.42
C ALA A 277 -3.07 -5.97 4.78
N GLY A 278 -2.12 -5.11 5.13
CA GLY A 278 -2.36 -3.72 5.54
C GLY A 278 -2.80 -3.60 6.99
N SER A 279 -2.89 -2.36 7.47
CA SER A 279 -3.17 -2.03 8.88
C SER A 279 -4.52 -2.57 9.39
N ILE A 280 -5.50 -2.73 8.51
CA ILE A 280 -6.82 -3.28 8.88
C ILE A 280 -6.84 -4.80 8.69
N GLY A 281 -6.48 -5.29 7.50
CA GLY A 281 -6.58 -6.71 7.19
C GLY A 281 -5.65 -7.59 8.03
N SER A 282 -4.45 -7.11 8.37
CA SER A 282 -3.51 -7.85 9.22
C SER A 282 -4.05 -7.97 10.66
N VAL A 283 -4.61 -6.89 11.20
CA VAL A 283 -5.25 -6.90 12.53
C VAL A 283 -6.45 -7.84 12.54
N GLN A 284 -7.34 -7.70 11.56
CA GLN A 284 -8.52 -8.57 11.44
C GLN A 284 -8.12 -10.05 11.41
N LEU A 285 -7.08 -10.39 10.65
CA LEU A 285 -6.62 -11.78 10.55
C LEU A 285 -6.04 -12.30 11.87
N LEU A 286 -5.29 -11.47 12.62
CA LEU A 286 -4.80 -11.81 13.95
C LEU A 286 -5.96 -12.06 14.91
N GLU A 287 -6.91 -11.14 14.97
CA GLU A 287 -8.09 -11.25 15.85
C GLU A 287 -8.96 -12.45 15.50
N CYS A 288 -9.27 -12.69 14.22
CA CYS A 288 -9.99 -13.89 13.78
C CYS A 288 -9.26 -15.20 14.12
N SER A 289 -7.94 -15.11 14.36
CA SER A 289 -7.11 -16.25 14.77
C SER A 289 -6.94 -16.40 16.28
N GLY A 290 -7.61 -15.52 17.06
CA GLY A 290 -7.56 -15.53 18.52
C GLY A 290 -6.35 -14.81 19.13
N ILE A 291 -5.70 -13.94 18.36
CA ILE A 291 -4.56 -13.12 18.80
C ILE A 291 -5.04 -11.67 18.96
N GLY A 292 -5.12 -11.17 20.18
CA GLY A 292 -5.60 -9.81 20.46
C GLY A 292 -6.00 -9.60 21.91
N ASP A 293 -6.75 -8.53 22.17
CA ASP A 293 -7.36 -8.25 23.46
C ASP A 293 -8.50 -9.27 23.73
N PRO A 294 -8.43 -10.06 24.82
CA PRO A 294 -9.47 -11.03 25.14
C PRO A 294 -10.90 -10.43 25.21
N ALA A 295 -11.04 -9.20 25.67
CA ALA A 295 -12.36 -8.56 25.76
C ALA A 295 -12.93 -8.27 24.37
N VAL A 296 -12.10 -7.81 23.44
CA VAL A 296 -12.48 -7.58 22.04
C VAL A 296 -12.81 -8.90 21.36
N LEU A 297 -11.96 -9.91 21.52
CA LEU A 297 -12.14 -11.24 20.93
C LEU A 297 -13.43 -11.91 21.40
N HIS A 298 -13.71 -11.91 22.72
CA HIS A 298 -14.95 -12.47 23.28
C HIS A 298 -16.21 -11.76 22.75
N LYS A 299 -16.16 -10.42 22.63
CA LYS A 299 -17.26 -9.64 22.03
C LYS A 299 -17.51 -10.02 20.57
N ALA A 300 -16.47 -10.40 19.84
CA ALA A 300 -16.55 -10.88 18.45
C ALA A 300 -16.88 -12.39 18.34
N GLY A 301 -17.06 -13.10 19.45
CA GLY A 301 -17.29 -14.54 19.45
C GLY A 301 -16.07 -15.39 19.13
N VAL A 302 -14.87 -14.84 19.27
CA VAL A 302 -13.61 -15.52 19.01
C VAL A 302 -12.96 -15.95 20.33
N ALA A 303 -12.58 -17.23 20.44
CA ALA A 303 -11.86 -17.72 21.60
C ALA A 303 -10.41 -17.18 21.63
N PRO A 304 -9.97 -16.52 22.72
CA PRO A 304 -8.59 -16.04 22.84
C PRO A 304 -7.58 -17.19 22.86
N VAL A 305 -6.53 -17.04 22.07
CA VAL A 305 -5.39 -17.97 21.98
C VAL A 305 -4.13 -17.32 22.54
N VAL A 306 -3.87 -16.09 22.13
CA VAL A 306 -2.73 -15.29 22.59
C VAL A 306 -3.25 -13.91 23.03
N ASN A 307 -3.03 -13.59 24.30
CA ASN A 307 -3.36 -12.28 24.86
C ASN A 307 -2.31 -11.26 24.39
N LEU A 308 -2.71 -10.39 23.45
CA LEU A 308 -1.88 -9.33 22.89
C LEU A 308 -2.72 -8.05 22.69
N PRO A 309 -2.98 -7.27 23.75
CA PRO A 309 -3.95 -6.17 23.74
C PRO A 309 -3.57 -5.00 22.83
N GLY A 310 -2.30 -4.93 22.39
CA GLY A 310 -1.88 -3.94 21.38
C GLY A 310 -2.38 -4.20 19.96
N VAL A 311 -2.88 -5.39 19.64
CA VAL A 311 -3.44 -5.71 18.33
C VAL A 311 -4.76 -4.95 18.16
N GLY A 312 -4.85 -4.17 17.08
CA GLY A 312 -6.02 -3.34 16.78
C GLY A 312 -6.11 -2.02 17.57
N ALA A 313 -5.21 -1.81 18.54
CA ALA A 313 -5.18 -0.57 19.31
C ALA A 313 -4.41 0.54 18.58
N ASN A 314 -4.69 1.80 18.97
CA ASN A 314 -3.95 3.00 18.56
C ASN A 314 -3.84 3.22 17.04
N LEU A 315 -4.84 2.82 16.27
CA LEU A 315 -4.89 3.16 14.84
C LEU A 315 -4.91 4.69 14.69
N GLN A 316 -3.94 5.21 13.95
CA GLN A 316 -3.83 6.64 13.63
C GLN A 316 -3.91 6.83 12.12
N ASP A 317 -4.50 7.96 11.70
CA ASP A 317 -4.57 8.37 10.32
C ASP A 317 -4.34 9.88 10.20
N HIS A 318 -3.91 10.34 9.03
CA HIS A 318 -3.68 11.75 8.78
C HIS A 318 -5.00 12.53 8.71
N LEU A 319 -5.12 13.58 9.52
CA LEU A 319 -6.21 14.53 9.36
C LEU A 319 -6.02 15.31 8.06
N GLN A 320 -7.02 15.26 7.20
CA GLN A 320 -7.02 15.97 5.93
C GLN A 320 -8.21 16.94 5.89
N ILE A 321 -7.94 18.21 5.61
CA ILE A 321 -8.96 19.24 5.41
C ILE A 321 -8.99 19.64 3.94
N ARG A 322 -10.18 19.62 3.35
CA ARG A 322 -10.42 20.13 1.99
C ARG A 322 -11.02 21.53 2.06
N ALA A 323 -10.22 22.53 1.76
CA ALA A 323 -10.70 23.89 1.59
C ALA A 323 -11.18 24.09 0.15
N VAL A 324 -12.35 24.71 0.00
CA VAL A 324 -12.94 25.00 -1.31
C VAL A 324 -13.03 26.52 -1.47
N PHE A 325 -12.44 27.02 -2.55
CA PHE A 325 -12.42 28.45 -2.87
C PHE A 325 -13.10 28.73 -4.21
N SER A 326 -13.88 29.79 -4.27
CA SER A 326 -14.34 30.34 -5.56
C SER A 326 -13.22 31.19 -6.15
N VAL A 327 -12.84 30.88 -7.40
CA VAL A 327 -11.78 31.60 -8.13
C VAL A 327 -12.30 32.19 -9.41
N LYS A 328 -11.74 33.34 -9.85
CA LYS A 328 -12.09 34.04 -11.08
C LYS A 328 -10.84 34.25 -11.94
N GLY A 329 -11.00 34.30 -13.24
CA GLY A 329 -9.92 34.63 -14.18
C GLY A 329 -8.91 33.53 -14.44
N VAL A 330 -9.12 32.31 -13.89
CA VAL A 330 -8.22 31.16 -14.07
C VAL A 330 -8.97 29.94 -14.58
N LYS A 331 -8.28 29.10 -15.34
CA LYS A 331 -8.81 27.82 -15.76
C LYS A 331 -8.72 26.81 -14.59
N THR A 332 -9.77 26.06 -14.38
CA THR A 332 -9.82 24.97 -13.40
C THR A 332 -10.31 23.68 -14.07
N LEU A 333 -10.11 22.55 -13.40
CA LEU A 333 -10.67 21.27 -13.88
C LEU A 333 -12.20 21.37 -14.06
N ASN A 334 -12.89 22.04 -13.11
CA ASN A 334 -14.34 22.21 -13.18
C ASN A 334 -14.77 22.95 -14.46
N THR A 335 -14.08 24.04 -14.83
CA THR A 335 -14.39 24.79 -16.04
C THR A 335 -14.09 24.00 -17.32
N MET A 336 -13.04 23.18 -17.31
CA MET A 336 -12.66 22.35 -18.46
C MET A 336 -13.57 21.13 -18.63
N ALA A 337 -13.97 20.50 -17.53
CA ALA A 337 -14.76 19.26 -17.54
C ALA A 337 -16.29 19.50 -17.62
N ASN A 338 -16.77 20.75 -17.69
CA ASN A 338 -18.19 21.06 -17.72
C ASN A 338 -18.88 20.73 -19.07
N SER A 339 -18.15 20.50 -20.14
CA SER A 339 -18.69 20.14 -21.44
C SER A 339 -18.23 18.78 -21.93
N LEU A 340 -19.03 18.13 -22.76
CA LEU A 340 -18.63 16.87 -23.41
C LEU A 340 -17.37 17.07 -24.27
N TRP A 341 -17.28 18.21 -24.96
CA TRP A 341 -16.10 18.55 -25.74
C TRP A 341 -14.87 18.72 -24.88
N GLY A 342 -14.96 19.40 -23.75
CA GLY A 342 -13.85 19.53 -22.78
C GLY A 342 -13.38 18.17 -22.25
N LYS A 343 -14.31 17.29 -21.89
CA LYS A 343 -13.97 15.91 -21.48
C LYS A 343 -13.27 15.12 -22.60
N ALA A 344 -13.77 15.24 -23.84
CA ALA A 344 -13.15 14.58 -24.99
C ALA A 344 -11.72 15.09 -25.24
N MET A 345 -11.50 16.42 -25.16
CA MET A 345 -10.17 17.01 -25.31
C MET A 345 -9.20 16.57 -24.20
N ILE A 346 -9.66 16.51 -22.93
CA ILE A 346 -8.87 15.97 -21.82
C ILE A 346 -8.47 14.51 -22.10
N GLY A 347 -9.41 13.70 -22.56
CA GLY A 347 -9.14 12.30 -22.93
C GLY A 347 -8.15 12.16 -24.09
N LEU A 348 -8.30 13.00 -25.12
CA LEU A 348 -7.42 13.01 -26.29
C LEU A 348 -5.98 13.45 -25.90
N GLU A 349 -5.86 14.51 -25.10
CA GLU A 349 -4.57 14.97 -24.59
C GLU A 349 -3.84 13.84 -23.85
N TYR A 350 -4.54 13.17 -22.96
CA TYR A 350 -3.96 12.06 -22.23
C TYR A 350 -3.60 10.89 -23.17
N ALA A 351 -4.47 10.55 -24.12
CA ALA A 351 -4.21 9.46 -25.06
C ALA A 351 -2.95 9.70 -25.90
N LEU A 352 -2.72 10.93 -26.35
CA LEU A 352 -1.62 11.30 -27.25
C LEU A 352 -0.34 11.64 -26.48
N LYS A 353 -0.43 12.40 -25.37
CA LYS A 353 0.71 13.03 -24.70
C LYS A 353 0.97 12.49 -23.30
N ARG A 354 0.04 11.73 -22.71
CA ARG A 354 0.10 11.30 -21.31
C ARG A 354 0.25 12.48 -20.35
N SER A 355 -0.38 13.61 -20.66
CA SER A 355 -0.37 14.86 -19.88
C SER A 355 -1.79 15.34 -19.63
N GLY A 356 -1.93 16.46 -18.91
CA GLY A 356 -3.21 17.08 -18.63
C GLY A 356 -3.93 16.44 -17.42
N PRO A 357 -5.22 16.77 -17.25
CA PRO A 357 -5.97 16.43 -16.03
C PRO A 357 -6.12 14.93 -15.72
N MET A 358 -5.82 14.05 -16.67
CA MET A 358 -5.85 12.59 -16.44
C MET A 358 -4.49 12.00 -16.01
N SER A 359 -3.42 12.81 -16.06
CA SER A 359 -2.06 12.36 -15.72
C SER A 359 -1.72 12.46 -14.24
#